data_ab58f76d94842bb4ac97d4f96fffeaa0
#
_entry.id   ab58f76d94842bb4ac97d4f96fffeaa0
#
_cell.length_a   1.000
_cell.length_b   1.000
_cell.length_c   1.000
_cell.angle_alpha   90.00
_cell.angle_beta   90.00
_cell.angle_gamma   90.00
#
_symmetry.space_group_name_H-M   'P 1'
#
loop_
_entity.id
_entity.type
_entity.pdbx_description
1 polymer ?
#
loop_
_entity_poly.entity_id
_entity_poly.type
_entity_poly.pdbx_seq_one_letter_code
_entity_poly.pdbx_strand_id
1 'polypeptide(L)'
;MPRKHYIAPISISVLTQIALQSALRIIDSLAQALPPSQVFPALRTLIQTYFQSSEASNRRGAMLALGVSVEGCSEFMTPLMGQVWPVIEAGLQDPDASVRKATCVAVSCLCEWLEEACVEKHSVLVPVSFPPLLPHMKTFIDV
;
A
#
# COMPACT_ATOMS: atom_id res chain seq x y z
N MET A 1 46.58 11.61 -21.02
CA MET A 1 45.27 11.59 -21.64
C MET A 1 44.21 11.54 -20.53
N PRO A 2 43.28 12.49 -20.44
CA PRO A 2 42.24 12.44 -19.44
C PRO A 2 41.29 11.29 -19.75
N ARG A 3 41.05 10.40 -18.76
CA ARG A 3 40.03 9.34 -18.87
C ARG A 3 38.66 10.02 -18.93
N LYS A 4 37.97 9.92 -20.06
CA LYS A 4 36.56 10.30 -20.16
C LYS A 4 35.80 9.35 -19.23
N HIS A 5 35.30 9.88 -18.11
CA HIS A 5 34.31 9.17 -17.29
C HIS A 5 33.05 9.01 -18.13
N TYR A 6 32.83 7.82 -18.65
CA TYR A 6 31.59 7.45 -19.33
C TYR A 6 30.54 7.23 -18.25
N ILE A 7 29.70 8.23 -18.06
CA ILE A 7 28.51 8.07 -17.22
C ILE A 7 27.48 7.31 -18.07
N ALA A 8 27.23 6.05 -17.72
CA ALA A 8 26.20 5.27 -18.40
C ALA A 8 24.84 5.98 -18.27
N PRO A 9 24.02 5.99 -19.33
CA PRO A 9 22.70 6.61 -19.29
C PRO A 9 21.85 5.92 -18.22
N ILE A 10 21.24 6.70 -17.32
CA ILE A 10 20.34 6.19 -16.28
C ILE A 10 19.12 5.60 -16.99
N SER A 11 18.80 4.35 -16.67
CA SER A 11 17.63 3.67 -17.23
C SER A 11 16.32 4.40 -16.85
N ILE A 12 15.36 4.47 -17.78
CA ILE A 12 14.02 5.04 -17.53
C ILE A 12 13.36 4.35 -16.34
N SER A 13 13.54 3.05 -16.17
CA SER A 13 13.02 2.30 -15.02
C SER A 13 13.55 2.80 -13.68
N VAL A 14 14.83 3.16 -13.62
CA VAL A 14 15.47 3.72 -12.41
C VAL A 14 14.90 5.12 -12.11
N LEU A 15 14.74 5.96 -13.14
CA LEU A 15 14.15 7.29 -12.96
C LEU A 15 12.69 7.20 -12.47
N THR A 16 11.90 6.30 -13.03
CA THR A 16 10.52 6.06 -12.59
C THR A 16 10.48 5.58 -11.14
N GLN A 17 11.39 4.71 -10.74
CA GLN A 17 11.47 4.23 -9.36
C GLN A 17 11.85 5.35 -8.38
N ILE A 18 12.80 6.20 -8.73
CA ILE A 18 13.21 7.36 -7.93
C ILE A 18 12.04 8.34 -7.79
N ALA A 19 11.31 8.63 -8.88
CA ALA A 19 10.16 9.52 -8.87
C ALA A 19 9.05 8.98 -7.95
N LEU A 20 8.74 7.69 -8.02
CA LEU A 20 7.76 7.05 -7.15
C LEU A 20 8.16 7.16 -5.67
N GLN A 21 9.41 6.84 -5.33
CA GLN A 21 9.88 6.94 -3.96
C GLN A 21 9.83 8.38 -3.43
N SER A 22 10.17 9.36 -4.27
CA SER A 22 10.10 10.77 -3.89
C SER A 22 8.64 11.21 -3.65
N ALA A 23 7.71 10.80 -4.50
CA ALA A 23 6.29 11.08 -4.33
C ALA A 23 5.73 10.46 -3.03
N LEU A 24 6.09 9.22 -2.72
CA LEU A 24 5.66 8.54 -1.48
C LEU A 24 6.19 9.24 -0.23
N ARG A 25 7.45 9.71 -0.25
CA ARG A 25 8.03 10.50 0.86
C ARG A 25 7.30 11.83 1.07
N ILE A 26 6.86 12.48 -0.01
CA ILE A 26 6.08 13.71 0.10
C ILE A 26 4.73 13.43 0.74
N ILE A 27 4.04 12.38 0.32
CA ILE A 27 2.74 11.97 0.89
C ILE A 27 2.89 11.66 2.38
N ASP A 28 3.89 10.87 2.75
CA ASP A 28 4.22 10.54 4.13
C ASP A 28 4.48 11.80 4.97
N SER A 29 5.36 12.68 4.49
CA SER A 29 5.66 13.94 5.16
C SER A 29 4.44 14.84 5.35
N LEU A 30 3.54 14.91 4.35
CA LEU A 30 2.29 15.66 4.46
C LEU A 30 1.33 15.03 5.46
N ALA A 31 1.22 13.71 5.48
CA ALA A 31 0.37 12.97 6.41
C ALA A 31 0.82 13.16 7.87
N GLN A 32 2.13 13.28 8.11
CA GLN A 32 2.68 13.50 9.45
C GLN A 32 2.66 14.98 9.87
N ALA A 33 2.79 15.91 8.93
CA ALA A 33 2.92 17.34 9.24
C ALA A 33 1.58 18.10 9.30
N LEU A 34 0.54 17.61 8.64
CA LEU A 34 -0.76 18.28 8.52
C LEU A 34 -1.85 17.52 9.27
N PRO A 35 -2.93 18.20 9.69
CA PRO A 35 -4.06 17.53 10.33
C PRO A 35 -4.64 16.42 9.45
N PRO A 36 -4.80 15.18 9.96
CA PRO A 36 -5.33 14.05 9.20
C PRO A 36 -6.68 14.32 8.54
N SER A 37 -7.52 15.11 9.19
CA SER A 37 -8.83 15.54 8.67
C SER A 37 -8.77 16.36 7.38
N GLN A 38 -7.63 16.98 7.08
CA GLN A 38 -7.42 17.73 5.84
C GLN A 38 -6.75 16.87 4.76
N VAL A 39 -5.80 16.02 5.17
CA VAL A 39 -4.99 15.21 4.24
C VAL A 39 -5.76 13.99 3.76
N PHE A 40 -6.30 13.19 4.68
CA PHE A 40 -6.83 11.88 4.35
C PHE A 40 -8.05 11.91 3.41
N PRO A 41 -9.04 12.82 3.53
CA PRO A 41 -10.17 12.86 2.60
C PRO A 41 -9.74 13.12 1.15
N ALA A 42 -8.80 14.05 0.94
CA ALA A 42 -8.25 14.35 -0.39
C ALA A 42 -7.46 13.16 -0.93
N LEU A 43 -6.59 12.57 -0.12
CA LEU A 43 -5.79 11.42 -0.49
C LEU A 43 -6.66 10.20 -0.78
N ARG A 44 -7.70 9.93 0.01
CA ARG A 44 -8.66 8.85 -0.23
C ARG A 44 -9.33 8.96 -1.59
N THR A 45 -9.75 10.16 -1.97
CA THR A 45 -10.37 10.41 -3.29
C THR A 45 -9.39 10.08 -4.41
N LEU A 46 -8.12 10.49 -4.27
CA LEU A 46 -7.07 10.17 -5.25
C LEU A 46 -6.79 8.66 -5.29
N ILE A 47 -6.66 8.00 -4.14
CA ILE A 47 -6.47 6.55 -4.06
C ILE A 47 -7.60 5.81 -4.78
N GLN A 48 -8.85 6.16 -4.52
CA GLN A 48 -10.00 5.54 -5.18
C GLN A 48 -9.97 5.75 -6.70
N THR A 49 -9.65 6.96 -7.15
CA THR A 49 -9.56 7.30 -8.58
C THR A 49 -8.45 6.50 -9.27
N TYR A 50 -7.25 6.48 -8.70
CA TYR A 50 -6.12 5.76 -9.29
C TYR A 50 -6.25 4.24 -9.17
N PHE A 51 -6.91 3.74 -8.15
CA PHE A 51 -7.16 2.30 -8.00
C PHE A 51 -8.16 1.76 -9.03
N GLN A 52 -9.02 2.62 -9.59
CA GLN A 52 -9.94 2.25 -10.68
C GLN A 52 -9.30 2.33 -12.08
N SER A 53 -8.04 2.72 -12.17
CA SER A 53 -7.32 2.83 -13.45
C SER A 53 -7.11 1.45 -14.10
N SER A 54 -7.16 1.40 -15.42
CA SER A 54 -6.76 0.23 -16.22
C SER A 54 -5.26 -0.09 -16.07
N GLU A 55 -4.43 0.93 -15.79
CA GLU A 55 -2.99 0.81 -15.63
C GLU A 55 -2.61 0.25 -14.26
N ALA A 56 -1.91 -0.89 -14.25
CA ALA A 56 -1.44 -1.51 -13.01
C ALA A 56 -0.49 -0.62 -12.20
N SER A 57 0.32 0.21 -12.87
CA SER A 57 1.20 1.19 -12.23
C SER A 57 0.45 2.21 -11.37
N ASN A 58 -0.71 2.68 -11.84
CA ASN A 58 -1.57 3.60 -11.12
C ASN A 58 -2.21 2.91 -9.90
N ARG A 59 -2.75 1.71 -10.07
CA ARG A 59 -3.33 0.93 -8.98
C ARG A 59 -2.29 0.59 -7.91
N ARG A 60 -1.08 0.20 -8.34
CA ARG A 60 0.07 -0.02 -7.45
C ARG A 60 0.43 1.25 -6.67
N GLY A 61 0.52 2.39 -7.34
CA GLY A 61 0.80 3.69 -6.71
C GLY A 61 -0.24 4.06 -5.66
N ALA A 62 -1.52 3.82 -5.94
CA ALA A 62 -2.62 4.03 -5.01
C ALA A 62 -2.45 3.21 -3.72
N MET A 63 -2.10 1.92 -3.83
CA MET A 63 -1.88 1.06 -2.66
C MET A 63 -0.67 1.49 -1.82
N LEU A 64 0.43 1.88 -2.48
CA LEU A 64 1.61 2.39 -1.77
C LEU A 64 1.31 3.72 -1.08
N ALA A 65 0.56 4.63 -1.73
CA ALA A 65 0.14 5.89 -1.14
C ALA A 65 -0.76 5.68 0.10
N LEU A 66 -1.67 4.71 0.04
CA LEU A 66 -2.46 4.31 1.20
C LEU A 66 -1.54 3.85 2.35
N GLY A 67 -0.61 2.94 2.08
CA GLY A 67 0.30 2.40 3.10
C GLY A 67 1.10 3.49 3.81
N VAL A 68 1.75 4.39 3.08
CA VAL A 68 2.59 5.44 3.70
C VAL A 68 1.78 6.50 4.44
N SER A 69 0.48 6.63 4.18
CA SER A 69 -0.39 7.58 4.89
C SER A 69 -0.93 7.07 6.22
N VAL A 70 -0.80 5.77 6.50
CA VAL A 70 -1.41 5.15 7.69
C VAL A 70 -0.85 5.73 8.97
N GLU A 71 0.47 5.87 9.08
CA GLU A 71 1.13 6.39 10.29
C GLU A 71 0.56 7.75 10.70
N GLY A 72 0.54 8.71 9.77
CA GLY A 72 0.08 10.08 10.06
C GLY A 72 -1.44 10.23 10.15
N CYS A 73 -2.21 9.27 9.65
CA CYS A 73 -3.68 9.37 9.54
C CYS A 73 -4.44 8.29 10.32
N SER A 74 -3.76 7.45 11.11
CA SER A 74 -4.35 6.26 11.75
C SER A 74 -5.59 6.55 12.57
N GLU A 75 -5.56 7.55 13.45
CA GLU A 75 -6.71 7.91 14.29
C GLU A 75 -7.92 8.35 13.46
N PHE A 76 -7.69 9.08 12.36
CA PHE A 76 -8.75 9.53 11.47
C PHE A 76 -9.28 8.39 10.59
N MET A 77 -8.42 7.43 10.26
CA MET A 77 -8.79 6.25 9.43
C MET A 77 -9.63 5.24 10.20
N THR A 78 -9.44 5.09 11.50
CA THR A 78 -10.12 4.08 12.33
C THR A 78 -11.63 4.01 12.08
N PRO A 79 -12.41 5.11 12.16
CA PRO A 79 -13.85 5.06 11.89
C PRO A 79 -14.20 4.84 10.41
N LEU A 80 -13.23 4.98 9.52
CA LEU A 80 -13.39 4.86 8.07
C LEU A 80 -12.96 3.50 7.51
N MET A 81 -12.48 2.60 8.39
CA MET A 81 -11.95 1.30 7.96
C MET A 81 -12.95 0.46 7.17
N GLY A 82 -14.26 0.59 7.46
CA GLY A 82 -15.31 -0.04 6.65
C GLY A 82 -15.30 0.37 5.16
N GLN A 83 -14.74 1.54 4.84
CA GLN A 83 -14.57 2.03 3.46
C GLN A 83 -13.19 1.71 2.86
N VAL A 84 -12.20 1.47 3.71
CA VAL A 84 -10.84 1.11 3.30
C VAL A 84 -10.73 -0.38 2.97
N TRP A 85 -11.36 -1.25 3.76
CA TRP A 85 -11.30 -2.70 3.58
C TRP A 85 -11.66 -3.18 2.17
N PRO A 86 -12.74 -2.72 1.52
CA PRO A 86 -13.07 -3.17 0.17
C PRO A 86 -11.97 -2.88 -0.85
N VAL A 87 -11.23 -1.79 -0.69
CA VAL A 87 -10.11 -1.42 -1.57
C VAL A 87 -8.92 -2.35 -1.33
N ILE A 88 -8.63 -2.66 -0.06
CA ILE A 88 -7.58 -3.62 0.32
C ILE A 88 -7.90 -5.02 -0.21
N GLU A 89 -9.12 -5.51 0.00
CA GLU A 89 -9.54 -6.83 -0.47
C GLU A 89 -9.44 -6.94 -2.00
N ALA A 90 -9.88 -5.91 -2.72
CA ALA A 90 -9.74 -5.84 -4.17
C ALA A 90 -8.26 -5.82 -4.61
N GLY A 91 -7.41 -5.07 -3.91
CA GLY A 91 -5.98 -4.98 -4.20
C GLY A 91 -5.24 -6.31 -3.96
N LEU A 92 -5.61 -7.07 -2.95
CA LEU A 92 -5.06 -8.42 -2.70
C LEU A 92 -5.44 -9.43 -3.79
N GLN A 93 -6.55 -9.20 -4.49
CA GLN A 93 -7.05 -10.03 -5.59
C GLN A 93 -6.75 -9.44 -6.98
N ASP A 94 -6.01 -8.35 -7.06
CA ASP A 94 -5.68 -7.71 -8.33
C ASP A 94 -4.98 -8.69 -9.29
N PRO A 95 -5.30 -8.69 -10.58
CA PRO A 95 -4.64 -9.55 -11.56
C PRO A 95 -3.13 -9.31 -11.65
N ASP A 96 -2.67 -8.08 -11.40
CA ASP A 96 -1.24 -7.74 -11.45
C ASP A 96 -0.53 -8.02 -10.13
N ALA A 97 0.55 -8.80 -10.20
CA ALA A 97 1.34 -9.18 -9.02
C ALA A 97 2.00 -8.00 -8.30
N SER A 98 2.34 -6.91 -9.02
CA SER A 98 2.95 -5.72 -8.41
C SER A 98 1.94 -4.93 -7.58
N VAL A 99 0.66 -4.95 -7.97
CA VAL A 99 -0.44 -4.37 -7.19
C VAL A 99 -0.69 -5.19 -5.94
N ARG A 100 -0.77 -6.52 -6.05
CA ARG A 100 -0.91 -7.40 -4.88
C ARG A 100 0.21 -7.21 -3.86
N LYS A 101 1.47 -7.11 -4.32
CA LYS A 101 2.63 -6.81 -3.45
C LYS A 101 2.49 -5.46 -2.75
N ALA A 102 2.11 -4.41 -3.47
CA ALA A 102 1.89 -3.09 -2.90
C ALA A 102 0.77 -3.10 -1.85
N THR A 103 -0.29 -3.87 -2.11
CA THR A 103 -1.38 -4.06 -1.15
C THR A 103 -0.92 -4.78 0.11
N CYS A 104 -0.06 -5.81 -0.01
CA CYS A 104 0.54 -6.46 1.16
C CYS A 104 1.38 -5.47 2.00
N VAL A 105 2.10 -4.55 1.35
CA VAL A 105 2.81 -3.46 2.06
C VAL A 105 1.84 -2.55 2.80
N ALA A 106 0.74 -2.15 2.16
CA ALA A 106 -0.30 -1.35 2.82
C ALA A 106 -0.92 -2.08 4.02
N VAL A 107 -1.21 -3.38 3.88
CA VAL A 107 -1.71 -4.22 5.00
C VAL A 107 -0.69 -4.27 6.14
N SER A 108 0.61 -4.38 5.85
CA SER A 108 1.65 -4.35 6.88
C SER A 108 1.62 -3.04 7.69
N CYS A 109 1.49 -1.89 7.00
CA CYS A 109 1.37 -0.59 7.67
C CYS A 109 0.06 -0.49 8.49
N LEU A 110 -1.06 -1.03 7.98
CA LEU A 110 -2.31 -1.10 8.73
C LEU A 110 -2.17 -1.95 10.00
N CYS A 111 -1.50 -3.10 9.92
CA CYS A 111 -1.26 -3.95 11.08
C CYS A 111 -0.36 -3.29 12.13
N GLU A 112 0.56 -2.45 11.71
CA GLU A 112 1.45 -1.72 12.61
C GLU A 112 0.73 -0.60 13.37
N TRP A 113 -0.15 0.14 12.71
CA TRP A 113 -0.77 1.35 13.26
C TRP A 113 -2.26 1.21 13.62
N LEU A 114 -2.94 0.19 13.10
CA LEU A 114 -4.36 -0.10 13.26
C LEU A 114 -4.59 -1.58 13.61
N GLU A 115 -3.82 -2.10 14.55
CA GLU A 115 -3.81 -3.52 14.93
C GLU A 115 -5.20 -4.07 15.21
N GLU A 116 -6.02 -3.39 16.02
CA GLU A 116 -7.36 -3.84 16.38
C GLU A 116 -8.26 -4.05 15.16
N ALA A 117 -8.23 -3.09 14.22
CA ALA A 117 -9.01 -3.18 12.98
C ALA A 117 -8.54 -4.35 12.08
N CYS A 118 -7.23 -4.65 12.09
CA CYS A 118 -6.67 -5.80 11.35
C CYS A 118 -7.03 -7.13 12.02
N VAL A 119 -7.01 -7.21 13.35
CA VAL A 119 -7.41 -8.39 14.10
C VAL A 119 -8.88 -8.74 13.82
N GLU A 120 -9.78 -7.77 13.77
CA GLU A 120 -11.17 -8.00 13.39
C GLU A 120 -11.33 -8.59 11.98
N LYS A 121 -10.40 -8.31 11.08
CA LYS A 121 -10.39 -8.77 9.68
C LYS A 121 -9.48 -9.96 9.40
N HIS A 122 -8.89 -10.57 10.42
CA HIS A 122 -7.92 -11.66 10.25
C HIS A 122 -8.44 -12.83 9.40
N SER A 123 -9.72 -13.20 9.56
CA SER A 123 -10.35 -14.30 8.82
C SER A 123 -10.40 -14.09 7.30
N VAL A 124 -10.35 -12.83 6.85
CA VAL A 124 -10.31 -12.45 5.43
C VAL A 124 -8.88 -12.25 4.97
N LEU A 125 -8.07 -11.53 5.76
CA LEU A 125 -6.72 -11.14 5.37
C LEU A 125 -5.77 -12.34 5.26
N VAL A 126 -5.81 -13.27 6.21
CA VAL A 126 -4.90 -14.43 6.25
C VAL A 126 -5.10 -15.35 5.03
N PRO A 127 -6.32 -15.78 4.67
CA PRO A 127 -6.52 -16.62 3.50
C PRO A 127 -6.10 -15.99 2.18
N VAL A 128 -6.34 -14.69 2.01
CA VAL A 128 -6.06 -13.99 0.75
C VAL A 128 -4.58 -13.63 0.63
N SER A 129 -3.93 -13.27 1.75
CA SER A 129 -2.51 -12.92 1.77
C SER A 129 -1.58 -14.14 1.64
N PHE A 130 -2.01 -15.30 2.11
CA PHE A 130 -1.18 -16.51 2.19
C PHE A 130 -1.90 -17.77 1.67
N PRO A 131 -2.46 -17.77 0.45
CA PRO A 131 -3.20 -18.91 -0.08
C PRO A 131 -2.42 -20.24 -0.09
N PRO A 132 -1.07 -20.26 -0.29
CA PRO A 132 -0.30 -21.50 -0.28
C PRO A 132 -0.08 -22.10 1.11
N LEU A 133 -0.24 -21.33 2.18
CA LEU A 133 0.04 -21.78 3.55
C LEU A 133 -1.18 -22.38 4.27
N LEU A 134 -2.38 -22.11 3.76
CA LEU A 134 -3.64 -22.57 4.36
C LEU A 134 -3.75 -24.10 4.55
N PRO A 135 -3.34 -24.96 3.59
CA PRO A 135 -3.42 -26.41 3.78
C PRO A 135 -2.54 -26.91 4.93
N HIS A 136 -1.41 -26.22 5.19
CA HIS A 136 -0.46 -26.61 6.23
C HIS A 136 -0.77 -25.98 7.59
N MET A 137 -1.47 -24.84 7.63
CA MET A 137 -1.84 -24.22 8.90
C MET A 137 -3.02 -24.88 9.59
N LYS A 138 -3.93 -25.52 8.86
CA LYS A 138 -5.05 -26.27 9.46
C LYS A 138 -4.58 -27.40 10.37
N THR A 139 -3.46 -28.02 10.06
CA THR A 139 -2.85 -29.10 10.87
C THR A 139 -2.23 -28.60 12.20
N PHE A 140 -2.00 -27.31 12.35
CA PHE A 140 -1.45 -26.74 13.58
C PHE A 140 -2.50 -26.18 14.54
N ILE A 141 -3.74 -25.98 14.09
CA ILE A 141 -4.83 -25.39 14.90
C ILE A 141 -5.72 -26.49 15.54
N ASP A 142 -5.68 -27.71 15.01
CA ASP A 142 -6.48 -28.86 15.49
C ASP A 142 -5.73 -29.76 16.51
N VAL A 143 -4.83 -29.17 17.34
CA VAL A 143 -4.17 -29.85 18.46
C VAL A 143 -4.64 -29.31 19.80
#